data_cfc2faaf99a502b3f0346508384622f7
#
_entry.id   cfc2faaf99a502b3f0346508384622f7
#
_cell.length_a   1.000
_cell.length_b   1.000
_cell.length_c   1.000
_cell.angle_alpha   90.00
_cell.angle_beta   90.00
_cell.angle_gamma   90.00
#
_symmetry.space_group_name_H-M   'P 1'
#
loop_
_entity.id
_entity.type
_entity.pdbx_description
1 polymer ?
#
loop_
_entity_poly.entity_id
_entity_poly.type
_entity_poly.pdbx_seq_one_letter_code
_entity_poly.pdbx_strand_id
1 'polypeptide(L)'
;PSASSAASDVYKRQVNKIKNLMPHCCIGVDVIVGFPGETENDFKDTFNFLENLDISYLHVFSYSDRDNTESNTFIEKLPGKIKSERSKILRDLSLKKKKIFYKKNMNTVRPVLFESKNHDGYIFGYTDNYIRVKSVWSNELVDKIIDCKLIEIDDDLVVRVKTKTNVTKALHR
;
A
#
# COMPACT_ATOMS: atom_id res chain seq x y z
N PRO A 1 15.53 -8.13 -26.63
CA PRO A 1 14.92 -7.86 -25.33
C PRO A 1 14.33 -9.15 -24.80
N SER A 2 14.73 -9.56 -23.60
CA SER A 2 14.14 -10.73 -22.96
C SER A 2 12.63 -10.49 -22.75
N ALA A 3 11.82 -11.55 -22.75
CA ALA A 3 10.37 -11.44 -22.47
C ALA A 3 10.08 -10.68 -21.18
N SER A 4 10.98 -10.74 -20.21
CA SER A 4 10.98 -9.99 -18.94
C SER A 4 11.04 -8.46 -19.17
N SER A 5 11.85 -7.95 -20.12
CA SER A 5 11.96 -6.50 -20.36
C SER A 5 10.70 -5.93 -21.01
N ALA A 6 10.09 -6.66 -21.93
CA ALA A 6 8.83 -6.24 -22.58
C ALA A 6 7.66 -6.16 -21.58
N ALA A 7 7.53 -7.14 -20.67
CA ALA A 7 6.51 -7.13 -19.63
C ALA A 7 6.71 -5.97 -18.66
N SER A 8 7.95 -5.73 -18.20
CA SER A 8 8.24 -4.62 -17.28
C SER A 8 7.94 -3.24 -17.88
N ASP A 9 8.15 -3.06 -19.19
CA ASP A 9 7.81 -1.82 -19.90
C ASP A 9 6.29 -1.61 -20.02
N VAL A 10 5.52 -2.69 -20.14
CA VAL A 10 4.05 -2.62 -20.13
C VAL A 10 3.58 -2.10 -18.75
N TYR A 11 4.06 -2.68 -17.65
CA TYR A 11 3.69 -2.25 -16.31
C TYR A 11 4.09 -0.80 -16.03
N LYS A 12 5.30 -0.37 -16.42
CA LYS A 12 5.72 1.04 -16.31
C LYS A 12 4.75 1.98 -17.01
N ARG A 13 4.38 1.66 -18.27
CA ARG A 13 3.43 2.48 -19.04
C ARG A 13 2.05 2.52 -18.38
N GLN A 14 1.56 1.38 -17.87
CA GLN A 14 0.28 1.32 -17.15
C GLN A 14 0.27 2.19 -15.91
N VAL A 15 1.29 2.05 -15.03
CA VAL A 15 1.42 2.84 -13.81
C VAL A 15 1.49 4.33 -14.14
N ASN A 16 2.32 4.71 -15.12
CA ASN A 16 2.44 6.12 -15.54
C ASN A 16 1.11 6.67 -16.07
N LYS A 17 0.39 5.89 -16.89
CA LYS A 17 -0.93 6.28 -17.39
C LYS A 17 -1.94 6.49 -16.26
N ILE A 18 -1.98 5.57 -15.28
CA ILE A 18 -2.86 5.68 -14.11
C ILE A 18 -2.49 6.94 -13.30
N LYS A 19 -1.21 7.17 -13.01
CA LYS A 19 -0.76 8.33 -12.24
C LYS A 19 -1.02 9.66 -12.95
N ASN A 20 -0.95 9.70 -14.27
CA ASN A 20 -1.31 10.90 -15.05
C ASN A 20 -2.81 11.20 -14.99
N LEU A 21 -3.66 10.18 -15.02
CA LEU A 21 -5.12 10.34 -14.95
C LEU A 21 -5.63 10.52 -13.51
N MET A 22 -4.99 9.86 -12.56
CA MET A 22 -5.36 9.82 -11.14
C MET A 22 -4.12 10.01 -10.26
N PRO A 23 -3.57 11.24 -10.12
CA PRO A 23 -2.29 11.48 -9.43
C PRO A 23 -2.25 10.98 -7.98
N HIS A 24 -3.40 10.95 -7.32
CA HIS A 24 -3.52 10.54 -5.92
C HIS A 24 -3.89 9.07 -5.73
N CYS A 25 -4.01 8.31 -6.82
CA CYS A 25 -4.38 6.89 -6.77
C CYS A 25 -3.35 6.08 -5.98
N CYS A 26 -3.85 5.22 -5.10
CA CYS A 26 -3.05 4.21 -4.42
C CYS A 26 -2.91 2.99 -5.34
N ILE A 27 -1.68 2.64 -5.72
CA ILE A 27 -1.39 1.48 -6.56
C ILE A 27 -0.67 0.45 -5.69
N GLY A 28 -1.32 -0.69 -5.46
CA GLY A 28 -0.71 -1.87 -4.86
C GLY A 28 -0.25 -2.86 -5.92
N VAL A 29 0.80 -3.61 -5.63
CA VAL A 29 1.31 -4.67 -6.50
C VAL A 29 1.50 -5.94 -5.70
N ASP A 30 0.94 -7.03 -6.21
CA ASP A 30 1.20 -8.37 -5.68
C ASP A 30 2.50 -8.90 -6.26
N VAL A 31 3.39 -9.41 -5.41
CA VAL A 31 4.67 -10.01 -5.81
C VAL A 31 4.91 -11.31 -5.08
N ILE A 32 5.32 -12.32 -5.82
CA ILE A 32 5.71 -13.63 -5.28
C ILE A 32 7.22 -13.73 -5.37
N VAL A 33 7.87 -14.13 -4.28
CA VAL A 33 9.32 -14.39 -4.22
C VAL A 33 9.60 -15.87 -3.97
N GLY A 34 10.74 -16.32 -4.45
CA GLY A 34 11.19 -17.68 -4.23
C GLY A 34 10.50 -18.71 -5.10
N PHE A 35 10.07 -18.30 -6.30
CA PHE A 35 9.60 -19.24 -7.32
C PHE A 35 10.74 -20.22 -7.67
N PRO A 36 10.43 -21.51 -7.96
CA PRO A 36 11.46 -22.46 -8.38
C PRO A 36 12.31 -21.94 -9.53
N GLY A 37 13.64 -21.99 -9.39
CA GLY A 37 14.57 -21.45 -10.37
C GLY A 37 14.87 -19.96 -10.29
N GLU A 38 14.22 -19.19 -9.39
CA GLU A 38 14.52 -17.76 -9.20
C GLU A 38 15.96 -17.57 -8.71
N THR A 39 16.82 -17.02 -9.54
CA THR A 39 18.21 -16.73 -9.21
C THR A 39 18.33 -15.47 -8.36
N GLU A 40 19.53 -15.19 -7.84
CA GLU A 40 19.83 -13.94 -7.14
C GLU A 40 19.75 -12.72 -8.07
N ASN A 41 20.09 -12.89 -9.35
CA ASN A 41 19.98 -11.82 -10.34
C ASN A 41 18.51 -11.52 -10.67
N ASP A 42 17.67 -12.54 -10.82
CA ASP A 42 16.23 -12.35 -11.06
C ASP A 42 15.58 -11.58 -9.89
N PHE A 43 15.97 -11.93 -8.65
CA PHE A 43 15.48 -11.21 -7.47
C PHE A 43 15.96 -9.75 -7.44
N LYS A 44 17.22 -9.48 -7.78
CA LYS A 44 17.76 -8.10 -7.87
C LYS A 44 17.06 -7.29 -8.95
N ASP A 45 16.81 -7.88 -10.10
CA ASP A 45 16.09 -7.22 -11.19
C ASP A 45 14.65 -6.89 -10.79
N THR A 46 13.97 -7.82 -10.11
CA THR A 46 12.64 -7.61 -9.52
C THR A 46 12.65 -6.47 -8.50
N PHE A 47 13.63 -6.47 -7.58
CA PHE A 47 13.76 -5.40 -6.58
C PHE A 47 13.96 -4.04 -7.24
N ASN A 48 14.92 -3.93 -8.16
CA ASN A 48 15.24 -2.69 -8.87
C ASN A 48 14.04 -2.18 -9.68
N PHE A 49 13.32 -3.08 -10.34
CA PHE A 49 12.11 -2.74 -11.07
C PHE A 49 11.05 -2.14 -10.14
N LEU A 50 10.75 -2.83 -9.03
CA LEU A 50 9.74 -2.40 -8.06
C LEU A 50 10.16 -1.12 -7.32
N GLU A 51 11.44 -0.94 -7.01
CA GLU A 51 11.95 0.27 -6.38
C GLU A 51 11.75 1.50 -7.27
N ASN A 52 11.94 1.38 -8.58
CA ASN A 52 11.80 2.48 -9.54
C ASN A 52 10.35 2.72 -10.04
N LEU A 53 9.41 1.83 -9.73
CA LEU A 53 8.02 1.98 -10.13
C LEU A 53 7.26 2.91 -9.18
N ASP A 54 6.45 3.87 -9.69
CA ASP A 54 5.65 4.79 -8.83
C ASP A 54 4.39 4.12 -8.29
N ILE A 55 4.60 3.11 -7.47
CA ILE A 55 3.58 2.37 -6.74
C ILE A 55 3.56 2.75 -5.26
N SER A 56 2.46 2.46 -4.57
CA SER A 56 2.23 2.89 -3.19
C SER A 56 2.66 1.85 -2.16
N TYR A 57 2.54 0.56 -2.47
CA TYR A 57 2.92 -0.55 -1.60
C TYR A 57 2.99 -1.87 -2.35
N LEU A 58 3.53 -2.90 -1.69
CA LEU A 58 3.60 -4.27 -2.19
C LEU A 58 2.87 -5.21 -1.25
N HIS A 59 2.13 -6.16 -1.80
CA HIS A 59 1.74 -7.39 -1.14
C HIS A 59 2.75 -8.47 -1.48
N VAL A 60 3.57 -8.87 -0.51
CA VAL A 60 4.66 -9.81 -0.72
C VAL A 60 4.27 -11.20 -0.25
N PHE A 61 4.28 -12.14 -1.17
CA PHE A 61 4.00 -13.54 -0.92
C PHE A 61 5.26 -14.38 -1.13
N SER A 62 5.54 -15.31 -0.21
CA SER A 62 6.52 -16.36 -0.47
C SER A 62 5.87 -17.46 -1.30
N TYR A 63 6.58 -17.93 -2.34
CA TYR A 63 6.10 -19.07 -3.11
C TYR A 63 5.87 -20.28 -2.19
N SER A 64 4.74 -20.93 -2.37
CA SER A 64 4.39 -22.21 -1.76
C SER A 64 3.91 -23.18 -2.83
N ASP A 65 4.32 -24.43 -2.72
CA ASP A 65 3.85 -25.49 -3.60
C ASP A 65 2.33 -25.62 -3.51
N ARG A 66 1.69 -25.85 -4.66
CA ARG A 66 0.27 -26.17 -4.74
C ARG A 66 0.10 -27.45 -5.55
N ASP A 67 -0.71 -28.36 -5.04
CA ASP A 67 -1.04 -29.58 -5.75
C ASP A 67 -1.65 -29.26 -7.13
N ASN A 68 -1.36 -30.13 -8.09
CA ASN A 68 -1.85 -30.02 -9.48
C ASN A 68 -1.39 -28.77 -10.24
N THR A 69 -0.28 -28.14 -9.86
CA THR A 69 0.37 -27.07 -10.64
C THR A 69 1.66 -27.58 -11.28
N GLU A 70 1.98 -27.09 -12.49
CA GLU A 70 3.23 -27.41 -13.18
C GLU A 70 4.46 -27.02 -12.33
N SER A 71 4.39 -25.87 -11.64
CA SER A 71 5.48 -25.40 -10.77
C SER A 71 5.83 -26.35 -9.63
N ASN A 72 4.91 -27.24 -9.23
CA ASN A 72 5.17 -28.26 -8.20
C ASN A 72 6.15 -29.35 -8.68
N THR A 73 6.27 -29.53 -10.01
CA THR A 73 7.18 -30.49 -10.64
C THR A 73 8.60 -29.97 -10.81
N PHE A 74 8.84 -28.67 -10.57
CA PHE A 74 10.15 -28.07 -10.74
C PHE A 74 11.12 -28.51 -9.63
N ILE A 75 12.34 -28.89 -10.04
CA ILE A 75 13.33 -29.46 -9.14
C ILE A 75 14.09 -28.38 -8.35
N GLU A 76 14.29 -27.21 -8.93
CA GLU A 76 15.10 -26.13 -8.36
C GLU A 76 14.33 -25.29 -7.33
N LYS A 77 13.90 -25.93 -6.24
CA LYS A 77 13.19 -25.25 -5.16
C LYS A 77 14.14 -24.49 -4.26
N LEU A 78 13.82 -23.22 -3.98
CA LEU A 78 14.63 -22.40 -3.08
C LEU A 78 14.43 -22.79 -1.61
N PRO A 79 15.52 -22.76 -0.81
CA PRO A 79 15.44 -22.95 0.64
C PRO A 79 14.50 -21.92 1.30
N GLY A 80 13.75 -22.35 2.32
CA GLY A 80 12.82 -21.50 3.06
C GLY A 80 13.50 -20.24 3.64
N LYS A 81 14.77 -20.33 4.05
CA LYS A 81 15.57 -19.19 4.53
C LYS A 81 15.72 -18.11 3.46
N ILE A 82 16.08 -18.47 2.23
CA ILE A 82 16.23 -17.52 1.12
C ILE A 82 14.88 -16.86 0.81
N LYS A 83 13.79 -17.64 0.75
CA LYS A 83 12.43 -17.09 0.54
C LYS A 83 12.05 -16.08 1.63
N SER A 84 12.37 -16.37 2.88
CA SER A 84 12.10 -15.50 4.02
C SER A 84 12.91 -14.19 3.94
N GLU A 85 14.20 -14.26 3.61
CA GLU A 85 15.07 -13.10 3.44
C GLU A 85 14.59 -12.20 2.30
N ARG A 86 14.30 -12.76 1.12
CA ARG A 86 13.75 -12.01 -0.02
C ARG A 86 12.41 -11.36 0.31
N SER A 87 11.51 -12.08 0.98
CA SER A 87 10.23 -11.54 1.44
C SER A 87 10.41 -10.36 2.40
N LYS A 88 11.38 -10.44 3.32
CA LYS A 88 11.69 -9.35 4.25
C LYS A 88 12.16 -8.10 3.49
N ILE A 89 13.10 -8.25 2.57
CA ILE A 89 13.64 -7.14 1.76
C ILE A 89 12.50 -6.41 1.01
N LEU A 90 11.59 -7.14 0.37
CA LEU A 90 10.48 -6.52 -0.35
C LEU A 90 9.41 -5.94 0.57
N ARG A 91 9.19 -6.50 1.77
CA ARG A 91 8.31 -5.88 2.77
C ARG A 91 8.87 -4.56 3.28
N ASP A 92 10.18 -4.49 3.51
CA ASP A 92 10.86 -3.25 3.90
C ASP A 92 10.74 -2.19 2.78
N LEU A 93 10.90 -2.59 1.50
CA LEU A 93 10.63 -1.73 0.35
C LEU A 93 9.16 -1.26 0.33
N SER A 94 8.21 -2.16 0.59
CA SER A 94 6.77 -1.83 0.68
C SER A 94 6.49 -0.76 1.72
N LEU A 95 7.06 -0.89 2.93
CA LEU A 95 6.93 0.11 4.00
C LEU A 95 7.52 1.47 3.60
N LYS A 96 8.70 1.47 2.96
CA LYS A 96 9.33 2.70 2.42
C LYS A 96 8.40 3.39 1.41
N LYS A 97 7.84 2.64 0.45
CA LYS A 97 6.92 3.16 -0.56
C LYS A 97 5.63 3.69 0.05
N LYS A 98 5.04 2.95 0.98
CA LYS A 98 3.84 3.37 1.71
C LYS A 98 4.06 4.70 2.44
N LYS A 99 5.21 4.85 3.11
CA LYS A 99 5.58 6.10 3.79
C LYS A 99 5.73 7.27 2.82
N ILE A 100 6.33 7.03 1.64
CA ILE A 100 6.45 8.05 0.59
C ILE A 100 5.07 8.45 0.07
N PHE A 101 4.20 7.49 -0.20
CA PHE A 101 2.83 7.73 -0.65
C PHE A 101 2.04 8.55 0.38
N TYR A 102 2.12 8.20 1.66
CA TYR A 102 1.47 8.94 2.73
C TYR A 102 2.00 10.37 2.82
N LYS A 103 3.33 10.57 2.77
CA LYS A 103 3.95 11.90 2.79
C LYS A 103 3.47 12.79 1.64
N LYS A 104 3.32 12.25 0.42
CA LYS A 104 2.80 12.99 -0.74
C LYS A 104 1.36 13.50 -0.53
N ASN A 105 0.60 12.87 0.36
CA ASN A 105 -0.80 13.25 0.63
C ASN A 105 -0.98 14.12 1.88
N MET A 106 0.09 14.42 2.63
CA MET A 106 -0.02 15.27 3.83
C MET A 106 -0.53 16.68 3.48
N ASN A 107 -1.25 17.26 4.44
CA ASN A 107 -1.91 18.57 4.31
C ASN A 107 -3.04 18.66 3.27
N THR A 108 -3.38 17.58 2.58
CA THR A 108 -4.55 17.51 1.71
C THR A 108 -5.82 17.24 2.54
N VAL A 109 -6.98 17.56 1.96
CA VAL A 109 -8.30 17.19 2.50
C VAL A 109 -8.82 16.02 1.67
N ARG A 110 -9.30 14.98 2.37
CA ARG A 110 -9.84 13.78 1.74
C ARG A 110 -11.08 13.27 2.46
N PRO A 111 -12.03 12.67 1.75
CA PRO A 111 -13.11 11.93 2.37
C PRO A 111 -12.53 10.71 3.08
N VAL A 112 -12.94 10.51 4.33
CA VAL A 112 -12.56 9.40 5.19
C VAL A 112 -13.80 8.62 5.58
N LEU A 113 -13.82 7.34 5.28
CA LEU A 113 -14.78 6.39 5.84
C LEU A 113 -14.26 5.91 7.19
N PHE A 114 -14.92 6.29 8.28
CA PHE A 114 -14.59 5.83 9.62
C PHE A 114 -15.25 4.49 9.95
N GLU A 115 -14.55 3.66 10.70
CA GLU A 115 -15.01 2.37 11.21
C GLU A 115 -15.94 2.56 12.42
N SER A 116 -16.53 1.45 12.92
CA SER A 116 -17.48 1.50 14.04
C SER A 116 -16.88 1.20 15.41
N LYS A 117 -15.58 0.89 15.51
CA LYS A 117 -14.94 0.46 16.75
C LYS A 117 -14.14 1.56 17.42
N ASN A 118 -14.31 1.64 18.76
CA ASN A 118 -13.43 2.43 19.61
C ASN A 118 -12.20 1.61 19.98
N HIS A 119 -11.02 2.16 19.70
CA HIS A 119 -9.74 1.58 20.07
C HIS A 119 -9.00 2.56 20.99
N ASP A 120 -9.13 2.38 22.31
CA ASP A 120 -8.47 3.18 23.33
C ASP A 120 -8.63 4.70 23.15
N GLY A 121 -9.86 5.13 22.86
CA GLY A 121 -10.21 6.54 22.67
C GLY A 121 -9.98 7.06 21.25
N TYR A 122 -9.65 6.18 20.28
CA TYR A 122 -9.50 6.53 18.87
C TYR A 122 -10.50 5.78 18.00
N ILE A 123 -10.90 6.43 16.92
CA ILE A 123 -11.61 5.83 15.79
C ILE A 123 -10.69 5.81 14.58
N PHE A 124 -10.69 4.69 13.87
CA PHE A 124 -9.90 4.51 12.67
C PHE A 124 -10.76 4.58 11.42
N GLY A 125 -10.13 4.78 10.28
CA GLY A 125 -10.79 4.79 8.99
C GLY A 125 -9.81 4.70 7.83
N TYR A 126 -10.34 4.84 6.62
CA TYR A 126 -9.57 4.92 5.39
C TYR A 126 -10.02 6.11 4.54
N THR A 127 -9.07 6.77 3.92
CA THR A 127 -9.37 7.74 2.87
C THR A 127 -9.83 7.05 1.58
N ASP A 128 -10.38 7.82 0.66
CA ASP A 128 -10.75 7.39 -0.70
C ASP A 128 -9.60 6.77 -1.49
N ASN A 129 -8.34 7.11 -1.15
CA ASN A 129 -7.14 6.56 -1.73
C ASN A 129 -6.34 5.65 -0.78
N TYR A 130 -7.03 4.98 0.14
CA TYR A 130 -6.51 3.89 0.98
C TYR A 130 -5.42 4.28 2.00
N ILE A 131 -5.38 5.53 2.45
CA ILE A 131 -4.54 5.93 3.59
C ILE A 131 -5.25 5.55 4.88
N ARG A 132 -4.59 4.76 5.74
CA ARG A 132 -5.07 4.45 7.08
C ARG A 132 -4.99 5.69 7.95
N VAL A 133 -6.11 6.06 8.58
CA VAL A 133 -6.20 7.27 9.41
C VAL A 133 -6.77 6.97 10.78
N LYS A 134 -6.52 7.90 11.73
CA LYS A 134 -7.16 7.92 13.04
C LYS A 134 -7.56 9.32 13.47
N SER A 135 -8.63 9.40 14.26
CA SER A 135 -9.10 10.58 14.96
C SER A 135 -9.44 10.23 16.40
N VAL A 136 -9.60 11.25 17.27
CA VAL A 136 -10.20 11.03 18.60
C VAL A 136 -11.60 10.47 18.41
N TRP A 137 -11.98 9.53 19.26
CA TRP A 137 -13.28 8.89 19.20
C TRP A 137 -14.44 9.92 19.30
N SER A 138 -15.40 9.75 18.42
CA SER A 138 -16.70 10.44 18.49
C SER A 138 -17.77 9.56 17.83
N ASN A 139 -18.91 9.41 18.49
CA ASN A 139 -20.07 8.71 17.92
C ASN A 139 -20.57 9.35 16.61
N GLU A 140 -20.30 10.63 16.43
CA GLU A 140 -20.69 11.36 15.20
C GLU A 140 -19.90 10.93 13.96
N LEU A 141 -18.76 10.26 14.15
CA LEU A 141 -17.89 9.78 13.06
C LEU A 141 -18.22 8.34 12.64
N VAL A 142 -18.85 7.56 13.51
CA VAL A 142 -19.10 6.12 13.32
C VAL A 142 -19.84 5.85 12.02
N ASP A 143 -19.27 4.98 11.16
CA ASP A 143 -19.81 4.55 9.87
C ASP A 143 -20.15 5.71 8.90
N LYS A 144 -19.48 6.85 9.06
CA LYS A 144 -19.69 8.02 8.20
C LYS A 144 -18.49 8.33 7.33
N ILE A 145 -18.79 8.95 6.19
CA ILE A 145 -17.77 9.53 5.32
C ILE A 145 -17.68 11.02 5.63
N ILE A 146 -16.52 11.46 6.10
CA ILE A 146 -16.27 12.85 6.53
C ILE A 146 -15.02 13.40 5.87
N ASP A 147 -15.08 14.61 5.35
CA ASP A 147 -13.91 15.32 4.84
C ASP A 147 -12.94 15.67 5.96
N CYS A 148 -11.74 15.16 5.87
CA CYS A 148 -10.70 15.34 6.88
C CYS A 148 -9.39 15.85 6.27
N LYS A 149 -8.74 16.77 6.97
CA LYS A 149 -7.36 17.17 6.65
C LYS A 149 -6.38 16.16 7.24
N LEU A 150 -5.47 15.65 6.42
CA LEU A 150 -4.37 14.78 6.83
C LEU A 150 -3.27 15.65 7.46
N ILE A 151 -2.89 15.37 8.73
CA ILE A 151 -2.04 16.27 9.52
C ILE A 151 -0.66 15.69 9.75
N GLU A 152 -0.58 14.47 10.25
CA GLU A 152 0.65 13.87 10.75
C GLU A 152 0.64 12.37 10.56
N ILE A 153 1.79 11.79 10.23
CA ILE A 153 2.01 10.34 10.17
C ILE A 153 2.65 9.92 11.48
N ASP A 154 2.05 8.99 12.21
CA ASP A 154 2.63 8.43 13.42
C ASP A 154 3.63 7.30 13.14
N ASP A 155 4.23 6.76 14.20
CA ASP A 155 5.25 5.70 14.11
C ASP A 155 4.69 4.38 13.55
N ASP A 156 3.38 4.13 13.71
CA ASP A 156 2.68 2.96 13.21
C ASP A 156 2.22 3.11 11.74
N LEU A 157 2.65 4.17 11.06
CA LEU A 157 2.18 4.54 9.72
C LEU A 157 0.65 4.68 9.64
N VAL A 158 0.06 5.31 10.66
CA VAL A 158 -1.32 5.76 10.67
C VAL A 158 -1.32 7.29 10.64
N VAL A 159 -2.22 7.89 9.86
CA VAL A 159 -2.29 9.34 9.71
C VAL A 159 -3.31 9.92 10.69
N ARG A 160 -2.88 10.87 11.51
CA ARG A 160 -3.82 11.69 12.29
C ARG A 160 -4.55 12.66 11.37
N VAL A 161 -5.86 12.76 11.57
CA VAL A 161 -6.70 13.65 10.78
C VAL A 161 -7.44 14.64 11.67
N LYS A 162 -7.77 15.80 11.07
CA LYS A 162 -8.69 16.78 11.64
C LYS A 162 -9.91 16.88 10.74
N THR A 163 -11.10 16.64 11.32
CA THR A 163 -12.37 16.82 10.61
C THR A 163 -12.53 18.29 10.19
N LYS A 164 -12.99 18.54 8.99
CA LYS A 164 -13.56 19.86 8.65
C LYS A 164 -14.88 19.98 9.41
N THR A 165 -14.84 20.55 10.59
CA THR A 165 -16.06 20.94 11.30
C THR A 165 -16.68 22.05 10.46
N ASN A 166 -17.78 21.78 9.78
CA ASN A 166 -18.73 22.81 9.42
C ASN A 166 -19.34 23.31 10.73
N VAL A 167 -18.71 24.29 11.34
CA VAL A 167 -19.34 25.07 12.41
C VAL A 167 -20.40 25.93 11.71
N THR A 168 -21.54 25.32 11.44
CA THR A 168 -22.78 26.10 11.33
C THR A 168 -23.08 26.53 12.76
N LYS A 169 -22.52 27.69 13.17
CA LYS A 169 -23.04 28.41 14.33
C LYS A 169 -24.51 28.71 14.00
N ALA A 170 -25.43 27.94 14.59
CA ALA A 170 -26.78 28.36 14.70
C ALA A 170 -26.76 29.67 15.50
N LEU A 171 -26.98 30.76 14.83
CA LEU A 171 -27.36 32.03 15.41
C LEU A 171 -28.76 31.81 15.98
N HIS A 172 -28.84 31.50 17.26
CA HIS A 172 -30.09 31.69 18.00
C HIS A 172 -30.14 33.17 18.40
N ARG A 173 -31.07 33.84 17.76
CA ARG A 173 -31.74 35.04 18.28
C ARG A 173 -32.79 34.62 19.29
#